data_c9dfac31a5fc86a457e6cff979983445
#
_entry.id   c9dfac31a5fc86a457e6cff979983445
#
_cell.length_a   1.000
_cell.length_b   1.000
_cell.length_c   1.000
_cell.angle_alpha   90.00
_cell.angle_beta   90.00
_cell.angle_gamma   90.00
#
_symmetry.space_group_name_H-M   'P 1'
#
loop_
_entity.id
_entity.type
_entity.pdbx_description
1 polymer ?
#
loop_
_entity_poly.entity_id
_entity_poly.type
_entity_poly.pdbx_seq_one_letter_code
_entity_poly.pdbx_strand_id
1 'polypeptide(L)'
;MPGASYRCLPLVLTLAAACTKSSPAPSSESSGGTAATGGAAGTGGMAAGGAISTGGTIASGGSARIGGAAGSGGTSSAGGSSGSGGTIATGGSMGHGGSSAVDAATSGGAIGTGGTTGSGGVPGSGGAPQLGGKAGSGGATVTAGATSSGGATGTGGSLVLMGGATSSGGVTSTGGTSLIGGTTSASAAAFPFPQNLKGKYCTYPAGYDNSTVTAAYQDWKTTTVTSDGAGAYARVQKPDSGSVTHSTASEGIGYGMILAVYMDDQQLFDNLWGYEQIHLGSNGLMDWEIGPDGKVTSGGAGAATDGDEDMAWALVMADRQWGGQGALKDTYLNHAKKLIGLIWSFEVDQTRSYMLKPGDQWGNVDVTNPSYFAPAYYRVFGQVTGKADDWNKVITGNYDILAKSLNATSGNADNGLVPAWCDSSGKPVVAFSGAPTNFQNDSTRTPFRVGQDYCFFGASLAKQYLAKISAFYAGIGVSNIVDGYDLNGTPKPDKAQNGLQAASFVGPAGVGAMSDAQYQSFINDAYAAVATLKLSAGTIYYQKSWTALSLLMMTANLVDFTQMTEDGQ
;
A
#
# COMPACT_ATOMS: atom_id res chain seq x y z
N MET A 1 -35.88 -21.17 29.57
CA MET A 1 -35.10 -20.21 28.74
C MET A 1 -33.85 -20.94 28.33
N PRO A 2 -33.69 -21.31 27.05
CA PRO A 2 -32.49 -22.01 26.57
C PRO A 2 -31.44 -21.00 26.15
N GLY A 3 -30.21 -21.23 26.58
CA GLY A 3 -29.04 -20.40 26.30
C GLY A 3 -28.63 -20.51 24.83
N ALA A 4 -28.41 -19.38 24.21
CA ALA A 4 -27.85 -19.26 22.88
C ALA A 4 -26.33 -19.45 22.95
N SER A 5 -25.86 -20.59 22.45
CA SER A 5 -24.44 -20.84 22.20
C SER A 5 -24.06 -20.12 20.89
N TYR A 6 -23.29 -19.06 21.00
CA TYR A 6 -22.64 -18.45 19.84
C TYR A 6 -21.47 -19.34 19.42
N ARG A 7 -21.64 -20.02 18.27
CA ARG A 7 -20.54 -20.64 17.56
C ARG A 7 -19.85 -19.55 16.74
N CYS A 8 -18.63 -19.19 17.11
CA CYS A 8 -17.73 -18.44 16.23
C CYS A 8 -17.41 -19.34 15.02
N LEU A 9 -17.89 -18.98 13.84
CA LEU A 9 -17.34 -19.47 12.58
C LEU A 9 -16.02 -18.73 12.34
N PRO A 10 -14.94 -19.43 11.98
CA PRO A 10 -13.73 -18.77 11.52
C PRO A 10 -14.00 -18.13 10.16
N LEU A 11 -13.88 -16.82 10.10
CA LEU A 11 -13.88 -16.04 8.86
C LEU A 11 -12.59 -16.37 8.11
N VAL A 12 -12.69 -17.10 7.01
CA VAL A 12 -11.57 -17.41 6.12
C VAL A 12 -11.42 -16.22 5.18
N LEU A 13 -10.47 -15.33 5.47
CA LEU A 13 -10.06 -14.28 4.55
C LEU A 13 -9.19 -14.92 3.46
N THR A 14 -9.77 -15.22 2.30
CA THR A 14 -9.02 -15.66 1.13
C THR A 14 -8.56 -14.42 0.35
N LEU A 15 -7.40 -13.87 0.69
CA LEU A 15 -6.67 -13.10 -0.29
C LEU A 15 -6.22 -14.08 -1.39
N ALA A 16 -6.73 -13.89 -2.60
CA ALA A 16 -6.53 -14.82 -3.69
C ALA A 16 -5.08 -14.82 -4.16
N ALA A 17 -4.32 -15.78 -3.66
CA ALA A 17 -3.25 -16.32 -4.48
C ALA A 17 -3.92 -17.16 -5.57
N ALA A 18 -3.78 -16.79 -6.84
CA ALA A 18 -4.31 -17.52 -7.97
C ALA A 18 -3.63 -18.88 -8.07
N CYS A 19 -4.20 -19.90 -7.42
CA CYS A 19 -3.85 -21.29 -7.70
C CYS A 19 -4.59 -21.73 -8.95
N THR A 20 -3.91 -21.77 -10.08
CA THR A 20 -4.38 -22.48 -11.27
C THR A 20 -4.42 -23.97 -10.98
N LYS A 21 -5.63 -24.55 -10.95
CA LYS A 21 -5.81 -26.00 -11.01
C LYS A 21 -5.31 -26.49 -12.38
N SER A 22 -4.21 -27.23 -12.38
CA SER A 22 -3.84 -28.08 -13.50
C SER A 22 -4.83 -29.23 -13.58
N SER A 23 -5.64 -29.26 -14.63
CA SER A 23 -6.46 -30.42 -14.98
C SER A 23 -5.56 -31.55 -15.48
N PRO A 24 -5.78 -32.81 -15.08
CA PRO A 24 -5.06 -33.95 -15.65
C PRO A 24 -5.53 -34.21 -17.08
N ALA A 25 -4.60 -34.45 -17.99
CA ALA A 25 -4.84 -34.87 -19.35
C ALA A 25 -5.51 -36.27 -19.38
N PRO A 26 -6.40 -36.57 -20.34
CA PRO A 26 -6.98 -37.88 -20.46
C PRO A 26 -5.95 -38.87 -21.02
N SER A 27 -5.86 -40.03 -20.35
CA SER A 27 -5.13 -41.19 -20.80
C SER A 27 -5.81 -41.78 -22.06
N SER A 28 -5.07 -41.84 -23.18
CA SER A 28 -5.48 -42.62 -24.34
C SER A 28 -4.80 -43.98 -24.29
N GLU A 29 -5.62 -45.01 -24.24
CA GLU A 29 -5.24 -46.41 -24.38
C GLU A 29 -4.75 -46.74 -25.79
N SER A 30 -3.76 -47.62 -25.81
CA SER A 30 -3.08 -48.19 -26.97
C SER A 30 -3.95 -49.20 -27.71
N SER A 31 -3.87 -49.21 -29.01
CA SER A 31 -4.03 -50.44 -29.79
C SER A 31 -3.06 -50.45 -30.97
N GLY A 32 -2.40 -51.58 -31.12
CA GLY A 32 -1.20 -51.85 -31.87
C GLY A 32 -1.39 -52.01 -33.37
N GLY A 33 -0.27 -52.24 -34.03
CA GLY A 33 -0.19 -52.65 -35.45
C GLY A 33 1.15 -52.38 -36.11
N THR A 34 2.03 -53.31 -35.96
CA THR A 34 2.95 -53.97 -36.92
C THR A 34 3.60 -53.16 -38.08
N ALA A 35 4.92 -53.20 -38.05
CA ALA A 35 5.89 -53.67 -39.07
C ALA A 35 6.13 -52.83 -40.33
N ALA A 36 7.33 -52.41 -40.59
CA ALA A 36 8.36 -53.03 -41.43
C ALA A 36 9.34 -51.99 -42.07
N THR A 37 10.57 -52.25 -41.81
CA THR A 37 11.71 -52.32 -42.74
C THR A 37 12.22 -51.13 -43.55
N GLY A 38 13.53 -50.97 -43.36
CA GLY A 38 14.52 -50.65 -44.41
C GLY A 38 14.97 -49.21 -44.42
N GLY A 39 16.19 -48.95 -44.27
CA GLY A 39 17.44 -49.31 -44.79
C GLY A 39 18.36 -48.11 -44.83
N ALA A 40 19.51 -48.28 -44.28
CA ALA A 40 20.86 -48.09 -44.84
C ALA A 40 21.32 -46.64 -45.12
N ALA A 41 22.32 -46.22 -44.38
CA ALA A 41 23.77 -46.22 -44.68
C ALA A 41 24.32 -44.94 -45.31
N GLY A 42 25.43 -44.50 -44.80
CA GLY A 42 26.42 -43.63 -45.43
C GLY A 42 27.00 -42.60 -44.44
N THR A 43 27.97 -42.98 -43.66
CA THR A 43 29.43 -42.97 -43.80
C THR A 43 30.06 -41.61 -44.09
N GLY A 44 31.02 -41.32 -43.25
CA GLY A 44 32.20 -40.52 -43.48
C GLY A 44 32.24 -39.25 -42.68
N GLY A 45 33.19 -38.95 -41.85
CA GLY A 45 34.50 -39.48 -41.63
C GLY A 45 35.35 -38.33 -41.11
N MET A 46 36.02 -38.57 -40.02
CA MET A 46 37.39 -38.17 -39.70
C MET A 46 37.76 -36.68 -39.79
N ALA A 47 38.57 -36.09 -38.96
CA ALA A 47 39.51 -36.54 -37.93
C ALA A 47 40.04 -35.31 -37.23
N ALA A 48 40.35 -35.49 -35.98
CA ALA A 48 41.65 -35.31 -35.33
C ALA A 48 42.21 -33.87 -35.40
N GLY A 49 42.76 -33.33 -34.36
CA GLY A 49 43.44 -33.80 -33.20
C GLY A 49 44.19 -32.62 -32.64
N GLY A 50 44.62 -32.76 -31.44
CA GLY A 50 45.71 -31.94 -30.93
C GLY A 50 45.56 -31.47 -29.50
N ALA A 51 45.80 -32.37 -28.57
CA ALA A 51 46.20 -32.07 -27.18
C ALA A 51 47.67 -31.65 -27.14
N ILE A 52 48.07 -30.98 -26.10
CA ILE A 52 49.29 -31.03 -25.30
C ILE A 52 49.28 -29.77 -24.45
N SER A 53 49.09 -29.78 -23.14
CA SER A 53 49.72 -30.29 -21.95
C SER A 53 50.87 -29.41 -21.44
N THR A 54 50.87 -29.32 -20.15
CA THR A 54 51.95 -29.01 -19.19
C THR A 54 52.28 -27.53 -19.04
N GLY A 55 52.22 -26.93 -17.89
CA GLY A 55 52.68 -27.38 -16.58
C GLY A 55 53.74 -26.41 -16.10
N GLY A 56 53.63 -25.87 -14.92
CA GLY A 56 54.73 -25.08 -14.37
C GLY A 56 54.30 -24.28 -13.12
N THR A 57 54.23 -24.95 -12.00
CA THR A 57 54.48 -24.40 -10.69
C THR A 57 55.88 -23.84 -10.57
N ILE A 58 56.11 -22.77 -9.83
CA ILE A 58 57.14 -22.59 -8.83
C ILE A 58 56.91 -21.31 -8.03
N ALA A 59 57.06 -21.45 -6.82
CA ALA A 59 56.97 -20.76 -5.56
C ALA A 59 58.08 -19.72 -5.29
N SER A 60 57.86 -19.05 -4.15
CA SER A 60 58.81 -18.37 -3.25
C SER A 60 59.39 -17.04 -3.76
N GLY A 61 59.32 -15.98 -3.04
CA GLY A 61 59.63 -15.66 -1.69
C GLY A 61 60.44 -14.37 -1.72
N GLY A 62 60.25 -13.50 -0.78
CA GLY A 62 61.11 -12.34 -0.66
C GLY A 62 60.57 -11.28 0.28
N SER A 63 60.82 -11.47 1.55
CA SER A 63 60.76 -10.42 2.56
C SER A 63 61.85 -9.37 2.37
N ALA A 64 61.51 -8.11 2.57
CA ALA A 64 62.49 -7.13 3.05
C ALA A 64 61.78 -6.08 3.90
N ARG A 65 62.14 -6.09 5.16
CA ARG A 65 62.02 -4.99 6.12
C ARG A 65 63.05 -3.94 5.82
N ILE A 66 62.77 -2.72 6.27
CA ILE A 66 63.62 -1.68 6.90
C ILE A 66 62.71 -0.43 6.94
N GLY A 67 62.36 0.26 8.05
CA GLY A 67 63.03 0.49 9.31
C GLY A 67 63.30 1.99 9.44
N GLY A 68 62.92 2.58 10.57
CA GLY A 68 63.30 3.90 11.00
C GLY A 68 62.11 4.74 11.40
N ALA A 69 61.73 4.86 12.61
CA ALA A 69 62.27 5.45 13.83
C ALA A 69 62.09 6.98 13.85
N ALA A 70 61.30 7.42 14.77
CA ALA A 70 61.55 8.09 16.03
C ALA A 70 61.32 9.61 16.05
N GLY A 71 60.74 10.03 17.13
CA GLY A 71 60.76 11.38 17.71
C GLY A 71 59.42 11.78 18.26
N SER A 72 59.08 11.55 19.42
CA SER A 72 59.40 11.99 20.78
C SER A 72 58.86 13.37 21.10
N GLY A 73 58.13 13.41 22.15
CA GLY A 73 58.01 14.43 23.15
C GLY A 73 56.70 15.17 23.14
N GLY A 74 55.97 15.27 24.17
CA GLY A 74 56.16 15.27 25.56
C GLY A 74 55.04 16.05 26.22
N THR A 75 54.69 15.53 27.33
CA THR A 75 54.37 16.09 28.65
C THR A 75 53.10 16.94 28.78
N SER A 76 52.15 16.42 29.49
CA SER A 76 51.91 16.41 30.95
C SER A 76 51.28 17.70 31.48
N SER A 77 50.18 17.52 32.17
CA SER A 77 49.86 17.77 33.57
C SER A 77 48.37 17.81 33.76
N ALA A 78 47.75 17.00 34.53
CA ALA A 78 47.69 16.87 35.97
C ALA A 78 46.82 17.91 36.66
N GLY A 79 45.92 17.40 37.45
CA GLY A 79 45.20 18.04 38.52
C GLY A 79 43.71 17.90 38.35
N GLY A 80 43.00 17.24 39.18
CA GLY A 80 43.05 16.91 40.56
C GLY A 80 41.64 17.01 41.08
N SER A 81 41.27 15.96 41.76
CA SER A 81 40.69 15.87 43.09
C SER A 81 39.22 16.18 43.27
N SER A 82 38.56 15.22 43.67
CA SER A 82 38.12 14.66 44.99
C SER A 82 36.73 15.16 45.37
N GLY A 83 35.87 14.31 45.84
CA GLY A 83 35.68 13.63 47.05
C GLY A 83 34.40 12.83 47.01
N SER A 84 34.44 11.66 47.47
CA SER A 84 33.96 11.03 48.71
C SER A 84 32.46 11.21 48.93
N GLY A 85 31.70 10.20 49.24
CA GLY A 85 31.92 8.95 49.90
C GLY A 85 30.60 8.40 50.42
N GLY A 86 30.60 7.15 50.83
CA GLY A 86 29.63 6.58 51.75
C GLY A 86 28.83 5.44 51.15
N THR A 87 29.32 4.26 51.21
CA THR A 87 29.28 3.15 52.16
C THR A 87 27.87 2.64 52.46
N ILE A 88 27.69 1.42 52.04
CA ILE A 88 27.62 0.12 52.72
C ILE A 88 26.30 -0.17 53.38
N ALA A 89 25.66 -1.29 52.97
CA ALA A 89 25.25 -2.33 53.91
C ALA A 89 24.94 -3.63 53.13
N THR A 90 25.71 -4.56 53.46
CA THR A 90 25.74 -6.00 53.29
C THR A 90 24.63 -6.72 54.08
N GLY A 91 24.36 -7.94 53.61
CA GLY A 91 23.85 -9.04 54.43
C GLY A 91 22.46 -9.50 53.97
N GLY A 92 22.20 -10.73 53.72
CA GLY A 92 22.72 -12.04 53.97
C GLY A 92 21.68 -13.01 53.46
N SER A 93 22.05 -13.97 52.82
CA SER A 93 22.08 -15.38 52.87
C SER A 93 20.92 -16.19 53.47
N MET A 94 20.45 -17.12 52.62
CA MET A 94 20.10 -18.52 52.87
C MET A 94 18.77 -18.88 53.60
N GLY A 95 18.08 -19.85 52.97
CA GLY A 95 17.13 -20.72 53.57
C GLY A 95 16.47 -21.67 52.60
N HIS A 96 16.99 -22.87 52.57
CA HIS A 96 16.49 -24.07 51.88
C HIS A 96 15.23 -24.66 52.52
N GLY A 97 14.50 -25.43 51.71
CA GLY A 97 13.62 -26.53 52.16
C GLY A 97 12.16 -26.21 51.88
N GLY A 98 11.41 -26.94 51.16
CA GLY A 98 11.25 -28.37 51.09
C GLY A 98 9.77 -28.67 51.04
N SER A 99 9.34 -29.37 50.03
CA SER A 99 8.34 -30.44 49.93
C SER A 99 6.97 -30.40 50.55
N SER A 100 6.03 -30.80 49.68
CA SER A 100 4.89 -31.73 49.83
C SER A 100 3.60 -31.17 50.39
N ALA A 101 2.62 -31.18 49.50
CA ALA A 101 1.53 -32.15 49.26
C ALA A 101 0.38 -32.13 50.23
N VAL A 102 -0.76 -32.20 49.65
CA VAL A 102 -2.04 -32.87 49.91
C VAL A 102 -3.17 -32.09 50.54
N ASP A 103 -4.24 -32.14 49.74
CA ASP A 103 -5.66 -32.44 50.03
C ASP A 103 -6.57 -31.48 50.81
N ALA A 104 -7.60 -31.18 50.03
CA ALA A 104 -9.02 -31.51 50.27
C ALA A 104 -9.87 -30.63 51.19
N ALA A 105 -10.92 -30.24 50.55
CA ALA A 105 -12.32 -30.34 51.02
C ALA A 105 -12.96 -29.22 51.84
N THR A 106 -14.02 -28.74 51.21
CA THR A 106 -15.39 -28.57 51.69
C THR A 106 -15.79 -27.42 52.57
N SER A 107 -16.82 -26.79 52.02
CA SER A 107 -18.07 -26.37 52.67
C SER A 107 -18.13 -25.07 53.46
N GLY A 108 -19.03 -24.23 52.98
CA GLY A 108 -20.19 -23.92 53.77
C GLY A 108 -20.33 -22.52 54.32
N GLY A 109 -21.46 -21.91 53.97
CA GLY A 109 -22.20 -20.98 54.83
C GLY A 109 -21.97 -19.51 54.54
N ALA A 110 -22.83 -18.81 53.94
CA ALA A 110 -24.17 -18.36 54.25
C ALA A 110 -24.19 -17.10 55.18
N ILE A 111 -24.93 -16.11 54.66
CA ILE A 111 -25.78 -15.15 55.35
C ILE A 111 -25.15 -13.89 55.94
N GLY A 112 -25.70 -12.77 55.48
CA GLY A 112 -25.60 -11.45 56.09
C GLY A 112 -26.28 -10.39 55.26
N THR A 113 -27.51 -10.31 55.30
CA THR A 113 -28.64 -9.39 55.30
C THR A 113 -28.35 -7.99 55.88
N GLY A 114 -28.98 -7.01 55.24
CA GLY A 114 -29.30 -5.70 55.75
C GLY A 114 -29.16 -4.64 54.67
N GLY A 115 -30.18 -4.13 54.02
CA GLY A 115 -31.30 -3.30 54.44
C GLY A 115 -30.84 -1.87 54.37
N THR A 116 -31.46 -0.88 53.85
CA THR A 116 -32.83 -0.46 53.65
C THR A 116 -32.89 0.77 52.75
N THR A 117 -33.85 0.82 51.90
CA THR A 117 -34.90 1.81 51.62
C THR A 117 -34.55 3.26 51.32
N GLY A 118 -35.13 3.71 50.22
CA GLY A 118 -35.39 5.11 49.91
C GLY A 118 -36.24 5.20 48.63
N SER A 119 -37.53 5.26 48.87
CA SER A 119 -38.65 5.30 47.94
C SER A 119 -38.88 6.69 47.34
N GLY A 120 -39.57 6.71 46.20
CA GLY A 120 -40.37 7.81 45.68
C GLY A 120 -39.95 8.23 44.28
N GLY A 121 -40.74 8.26 43.26
CA GLY A 121 -42.14 8.09 43.03
C GLY A 121 -42.37 8.36 41.57
N VAL A 122 -43.20 7.55 40.97
CA VAL A 122 -43.89 7.79 39.70
C VAL A 122 -45.24 8.37 40.07
N PRO A 123 -46.02 9.09 39.30
CA PRO A 123 -46.43 8.81 37.93
C PRO A 123 -46.75 10.03 37.02
N GLY A 124 -47.09 9.75 35.76
CA GLY A 124 -47.76 10.73 34.93
C GLY A 124 -47.96 10.26 33.51
N SER A 125 -48.99 9.49 33.30
CA SER A 125 -49.56 8.99 32.06
C SER A 125 -50.28 10.08 31.25
N GLY A 126 -50.40 9.83 29.95
CA GLY A 126 -51.39 10.44 29.06
C GLY A 126 -50.72 10.90 27.75
N GLY A 127 -51.06 10.50 26.56
CA GLY A 127 -52.23 9.89 26.00
C GLY A 127 -52.15 10.30 24.54
N ALA A 128 -52.21 9.34 23.64
CA ALA A 128 -52.43 9.60 22.22
C ALA A 128 -53.87 10.06 21.98
N PRO A 129 -54.18 10.77 20.89
CA PRO A 129 -55.12 10.14 19.98
C PRO A 129 -54.74 10.24 18.49
N GLN A 130 -55.15 9.19 17.84
CA GLN A 130 -55.30 9.01 16.39
C GLN A 130 -56.48 9.80 15.80
N LEU A 131 -56.49 9.75 14.45
CA LEU A 131 -57.58 9.99 13.49
C LEU A 131 -57.54 11.41 12.87
N GLY A 132 -57.50 11.60 11.59
CA GLY A 132 -58.04 10.89 10.46
C GLY A 132 -58.51 11.95 9.45
N GLY A 133 -58.46 11.69 8.15
CA GLY A 133 -59.34 12.43 7.25
C GLY A 133 -58.69 13.05 6.04
N LYS A 134 -58.69 12.32 4.93
CA LYS A 134 -59.16 12.52 3.56
C LYS A 134 -59.01 13.91 2.89
N ALA A 135 -58.31 13.83 1.77
CA ALA A 135 -58.70 14.27 0.40
C ALA A 135 -59.24 15.68 0.16
N GLY A 136 -58.58 16.34 -0.76
CA GLY A 136 -59.11 17.53 -1.46
C GLY A 136 -58.25 17.85 -2.68
N SER A 137 -58.72 17.47 -3.82
CA SER A 137 -58.25 17.86 -5.17
C SER A 137 -58.51 19.33 -5.41
N GLY A 138 -57.58 20.02 -6.11
CA GLY A 138 -57.87 21.36 -6.60
C GLY A 138 -56.73 21.89 -7.47
N GLY A 139 -56.87 21.72 -8.77
CA GLY A 139 -55.99 22.33 -9.75
C GLY A 139 -56.26 23.84 -9.88
N ALA A 140 -55.22 24.57 -10.19
CA ALA A 140 -55.34 25.87 -10.82
C ALA A 140 -54.12 26.13 -11.72
N THR A 141 -54.38 26.06 -13.00
CA THR A 141 -53.61 26.66 -14.09
C THR A 141 -53.67 28.17 -13.98
N VAL A 142 -52.56 28.85 -14.05
CA VAL A 142 -52.53 30.27 -14.44
C VAL A 142 -51.46 30.47 -15.51
N THR A 143 -51.95 30.71 -16.70
CA THR A 143 -51.23 31.27 -17.83
C THR A 143 -51.19 32.78 -17.68
N ALA A 144 -50.07 33.42 -17.81
CA ALA A 144 -49.97 34.79 -18.29
C ALA A 144 -48.57 35.10 -18.78
N GLY A 145 -48.49 35.37 -20.05
CA GLY A 145 -47.34 35.91 -20.72
C GLY A 145 -47.24 37.43 -20.53
N ALA A 146 -46.02 37.89 -20.61
CA ALA A 146 -45.76 39.28 -20.98
C ALA A 146 -44.42 39.38 -21.70
N THR A 147 -44.50 39.75 -22.94
CA THR A 147 -43.43 40.25 -23.79
C THR A 147 -43.06 41.67 -23.38
N SER A 148 -41.77 41.99 -23.31
CA SER A 148 -41.29 43.35 -23.52
C SER A 148 -39.94 43.35 -24.23
N SER A 149 -39.96 43.92 -25.40
CA SER A 149 -38.84 44.32 -26.24
C SER A 149 -38.18 45.59 -25.70
N GLY A 150 -36.86 45.66 -25.77
CA GLY A 150 -36.13 46.88 -25.52
C GLY A 150 -34.68 46.74 -25.94
N GLY A 151 -34.37 47.19 -27.14
CA GLY A 151 -33.02 47.24 -27.66
C GLY A 151 -32.27 48.48 -27.17
N ALA A 152 -30.97 48.34 -27.05
CA ALA A 152 -30.05 49.47 -27.11
C ALA A 152 -28.72 49.02 -27.77
N THR A 153 -28.43 49.68 -28.83
CA THR A 153 -27.21 49.67 -29.64
C THR A 153 -26.08 50.38 -28.91
N GLY A 154 -24.90 49.82 -28.97
CA GLY A 154 -23.64 50.46 -28.57
C GLY A 154 -22.48 49.92 -29.41
N THR A 155 -22.06 50.75 -30.33
CA THR A 155 -20.96 50.58 -31.29
C THR A 155 -19.60 50.73 -30.66
N GLY A 156 -18.63 49.95 -31.13
CA GLY A 156 -17.27 50.45 -31.34
C GLY A 156 -16.13 49.63 -30.78
N GLY A 157 -15.29 49.13 -31.68
CA GLY A 157 -13.90 48.84 -31.34
C GLY A 157 -13.30 47.54 -31.91
N SER A 158 -12.93 47.65 -33.19
CA SER A 158 -11.98 46.71 -33.85
C SER A 158 -10.60 46.74 -33.23
N LEU A 159 -9.89 45.59 -33.31
CA LEU A 159 -8.53 45.47 -33.86
C LEU A 159 -8.05 44.02 -33.73
N VAL A 160 -7.93 43.40 -34.86
CA VAL A 160 -6.79 42.94 -35.67
C VAL A 160 -6.06 41.69 -35.14
N LEU A 161 -6.34 40.62 -35.73
CA LEU A 161 -5.71 39.58 -36.54
C LEU A 161 -4.20 39.56 -36.66
N MET A 162 -3.64 38.38 -36.45
CA MET A 162 -2.71 37.61 -37.31
C MET A 162 -2.33 36.35 -36.51
N GLY A 163 -2.27 35.17 -36.97
CA GLY A 163 -2.30 34.41 -38.17
C GLY A 163 -2.16 32.97 -37.80
N GLY A 164 -2.76 32.14 -38.27
CA GLY A 164 -2.93 31.08 -39.16
C GLY A 164 -2.00 29.87 -38.93
N ALA A 165 -2.57 28.69 -38.72
CA ALA A 165 -2.12 27.45 -39.34
C ALA A 165 -3.28 26.43 -39.27
N THR A 166 -3.62 25.96 -40.42
CA THR A 166 -4.58 24.91 -40.75
C THR A 166 -4.05 23.52 -40.40
N SER A 167 -4.88 22.66 -39.84
CA SER A 167 -4.87 21.24 -40.22
C SER A 167 -6.29 20.67 -40.05
N SER A 168 -6.81 20.25 -41.16
CA SER A 168 -8.03 19.49 -41.36
C SER A 168 -7.88 18.03 -40.91
N GLY A 169 -8.95 17.49 -40.30
CA GLY A 169 -9.06 16.07 -40.06
C GLY A 169 -10.28 15.76 -39.21
N GLY A 170 -11.49 15.88 -39.82
CA GLY A 170 -12.72 15.48 -39.20
C GLY A 170 -12.87 13.97 -39.12
N VAL A 171 -13.23 13.45 -37.94
CA VAL A 171 -13.85 12.13 -37.80
C VAL A 171 -15.18 12.36 -37.06
N THR A 172 -16.26 12.19 -37.77
CA THR A 172 -17.62 12.14 -37.24
C THR A 172 -17.81 10.81 -36.50
N SER A 173 -18.04 10.85 -35.20
CA SER A 173 -18.66 9.76 -34.48
C SER A 173 -20.03 10.17 -33.99
N THR A 174 -21.03 9.51 -34.53
CA THR A 174 -22.44 9.60 -34.15
C THR A 174 -22.70 8.74 -32.89
N GLY A 175 -23.40 9.34 -31.93
CA GLY A 175 -24.14 8.63 -30.91
C GLY A 175 -23.54 8.66 -29.52
N GLY A 176 -23.85 9.66 -28.74
CA GLY A 176 -23.64 9.69 -27.29
C GLY A 176 -24.72 10.51 -26.63
N THR A 177 -25.55 9.88 -25.86
CA THR A 177 -26.62 10.49 -25.06
C THR A 177 -26.03 11.52 -24.11
N SER A 178 -26.39 12.76 -24.27
CA SER A 178 -25.99 13.86 -23.39
C SER A 178 -26.68 13.70 -22.03
N LEU A 179 -25.93 13.38 -21.02
CA LEU A 179 -26.36 13.53 -19.63
C LEU A 179 -26.12 14.98 -19.24
N ILE A 180 -27.19 15.67 -18.93
CA ILE A 180 -27.18 17.00 -18.35
C ILE A 180 -26.75 16.88 -16.89
N GLY A 181 -25.47 17.00 -16.65
CA GLY A 181 -24.88 17.19 -15.31
C GLY A 181 -24.39 18.62 -15.20
N GLY A 182 -24.76 19.31 -14.12
CA GLY A 182 -24.32 20.67 -13.86
C GLY A 182 -22.82 20.80 -13.95
N THR A 183 -22.32 21.72 -14.75
CA THR A 183 -20.92 22.08 -14.82
C THR A 183 -20.54 22.85 -13.55
N THR A 184 -20.10 22.14 -12.51
CA THR A 184 -19.21 22.75 -11.53
C THR A 184 -17.89 22.96 -12.28
N SER A 185 -17.46 24.21 -12.43
CA SER A 185 -16.12 24.50 -12.94
C SER A 185 -15.13 23.76 -12.06
N ALA A 186 -14.38 22.83 -12.63
CA ALA A 186 -13.27 22.20 -11.93
C ALA A 186 -12.34 23.32 -11.42
N SER A 187 -11.96 23.28 -10.16
CA SER A 187 -10.94 24.19 -9.64
C SER A 187 -9.64 23.93 -10.39
N ALA A 188 -8.92 25.00 -10.71
CA ALA A 188 -7.59 24.83 -11.28
C ALA A 188 -6.71 24.06 -10.27
N ALA A 189 -5.96 23.07 -10.75
CA ALA A 189 -5.04 22.32 -9.92
C ALA A 189 -3.94 23.23 -9.38
N ALA A 190 -3.66 23.14 -8.07
CA ALA A 190 -2.55 23.86 -7.46
C ALA A 190 -1.19 23.28 -7.88
N PHE A 191 -1.13 21.98 -8.12
CA PHE A 191 0.07 21.22 -8.49
C PHE A 191 -0.19 20.37 -9.74
N PRO A 192 -0.39 20.97 -10.93
CA PRO A 192 -0.73 20.23 -12.14
C PRO A 192 0.38 19.25 -12.53
N PHE A 193 0.01 18.12 -13.14
CA PHE A 193 0.99 17.20 -13.70
C PHE A 193 1.65 17.81 -14.97
N PRO A 194 2.99 17.68 -15.15
CA PRO A 194 3.95 17.05 -14.26
C PRO A 194 4.42 17.98 -13.13
N GLN A 195 4.40 17.50 -11.90
CA GLN A 195 4.83 18.28 -10.75
C GLN A 195 6.34 18.58 -10.78
N ASN A 196 7.18 17.58 -11.12
CA ASN A 196 8.64 17.68 -11.15
C ASN A 196 9.26 18.22 -9.83
N LEU A 197 8.64 17.91 -8.71
CA LEU A 197 9.04 18.37 -7.38
C LEU A 197 9.93 17.32 -6.71
N LYS A 198 11.24 17.52 -6.75
CA LYS A 198 12.19 16.59 -6.15
C LYS A 198 12.20 16.73 -4.62
N GLY A 199 11.92 15.62 -3.92
CA GLY A 199 12.11 15.54 -2.48
C GLY A 199 13.58 15.76 -2.11
N LYS A 200 13.81 16.50 -1.03
CA LYS A 200 15.14 16.92 -0.56
C LYS A 200 16.10 15.76 -0.28
N TYR A 201 15.56 14.63 0.15
CA TYR A 201 16.37 13.54 0.69
C TYR A 201 16.62 12.41 -0.30
N CYS A 202 15.98 12.44 -1.48
CA CYS A 202 16.05 11.34 -2.43
C CYS A 202 16.92 11.62 -3.65
N THR A 203 17.52 10.55 -4.15
CA THR A 203 18.23 10.49 -5.42
C THR A 203 17.27 9.97 -6.48
N TYR A 204 17.12 10.69 -7.57
CA TYR A 204 16.22 10.35 -8.66
C TYR A 204 16.97 9.71 -9.83
N PRO A 205 16.28 8.90 -10.70
CA PRO A 205 16.89 8.42 -11.93
C PRO A 205 17.46 9.56 -12.76
N ALA A 206 18.61 9.35 -13.36
CA ALA A 206 19.18 10.30 -14.30
C ALA A 206 18.41 10.24 -15.64
N GLY A 207 17.86 11.37 -16.08
CA GLY A 207 17.21 11.45 -17.39
C GLY A 207 15.81 10.79 -17.45
N TYR A 208 15.04 10.82 -16.38
CA TYR A 208 13.64 10.36 -16.42
C TYR A 208 12.79 11.24 -17.35
N ASP A 209 11.69 10.64 -17.86
CA ASP A 209 10.74 11.28 -18.78
C ASP A 209 9.32 11.13 -18.26
N ASN A 210 8.61 12.25 -18.05
CA ASN A 210 7.23 12.29 -17.60
C ASN A 210 6.24 11.63 -18.57
N SER A 211 6.59 11.49 -19.85
CA SER A 211 5.75 10.77 -20.82
C SER A 211 5.56 9.30 -20.45
N THR A 212 6.53 8.69 -19.73
CA THR A 212 6.42 7.32 -19.23
C THR A 212 5.34 7.19 -18.17
N VAL A 213 5.17 8.19 -17.31
CA VAL A 213 4.08 8.26 -16.32
C VAL A 213 2.73 8.38 -17.03
N THR A 214 2.63 9.29 -18.00
CA THR A 214 1.40 9.46 -18.78
C THR A 214 1.01 8.16 -19.46
N ALA A 215 1.96 7.46 -20.11
CA ALA A 215 1.72 6.18 -20.76
C ALA A 215 1.25 5.11 -19.75
N ALA A 216 1.91 5.00 -18.61
CA ALA A 216 1.56 4.04 -17.57
C ALA A 216 0.17 4.32 -16.96
N TYR A 217 -0.14 5.58 -16.71
CA TYR A 217 -1.44 5.99 -16.22
C TYR A 217 -2.56 5.65 -17.21
N GLN A 218 -2.38 5.95 -18.50
CA GLN A 218 -3.37 5.63 -19.52
C GLN A 218 -3.53 4.12 -19.71
N ASP A 219 -2.45 3.35 -19.67
CA ASP A 219 -2.48 1.90 -19.74
C ASP A 219 -3.21 1.28 -18.54
N TRP A 220 -2.94 1.78 -17.33
CA TRP A 220 -3.66 1.40 -16.12
C TRP A 220 -5.14 1.77 -16.21
N LYS A 221 -5.45 3.03 -16.54
CA LYS A 221 -6.82 3.55 -16.58
C LYS A 221 -7.70 2.80 -17.59
N THR A 222 -7.20 2.59 -18.81
CA THR A 222 -7.97 1.90 -19.86
C THR A 222 -8.18 0.42 -19.57
N THR A 223 -7.31 -0.20 -18.79
CA THR A 223 -7.36 -1.64 -18.50
C THR A 223 -8.18 -1.95 -17.24
N THR A 224 -8.11 -1.08 -16.23
CA THR A 224 -8.64 -1.40 -14.89
C THR A 224 -9.83 -0.53 -14.48
N VAL A 225 -10.00 0.66 -15.04
CA VAL A 225 -11.14 1.52 -14.68
C VAL A 225 -12.36 1.18 -15.51
N THR A 226 -13.51 1.00 -14.85
CA THR A 226 -14.79 0.69 -15.51
C THR A 226 -15.96 1.36 -14.77
N SER A 227 -17.05 1.64 -15.49
CA SER A 227 -18.33 1.99 -14.91
C SER A 227 -19.26 0.78 -14.71
N ASP A 228 -18.88 -0.39 -15.25
CA ASP A 228 -19.70 -1.59 -15.12
C ASP A 228 -19.79 -2.04 -13.65
N GLY A 229 -21.00 -2.16 -13.14
CA GLY A 229 -21.26 -2.51 -11.74
C GLY A 229 -20.88 -1.43 -10.72
N ALA A 230 -20.57 -0.20 -11.18
CA ALA A 230 -20.18 0.91 -10.29
C ALA A 230 -21.35 1.85 -9.93
N GLY A 231 -22.58 1.53 -10.32
CA GLY A 231 -23.73 2.41 -10.11
C GLY A 231 -23.60 3.72 -10.92
N ALA A 232 -23.58 4.85 -10.22
CA ALA A 232 -23.39 6.17 -10.86
C ALA A 232 -21.92 6.59 -10.99
N TYR A 233 -20.98 5.72 -10.61
CA TYR A 233 -19.57 6.06 -10.42
C TYR A 233 -18.65 5.28 -11.37
N ALA A 234 -17.35 5.30 -11.08
CA ALA A 234 -16.36 4.41 -11.65
C ALA A 234 -15.68 3.60 -10.53
N ARG A 235 -15.14 2.45 -10.89
CA ARG A 235 -14.40 1.56 -9.98
C ARG A 235 -13.16 1.00 -10.66
N VAL A 236 -12.23 0.52 -9.86
CA VAL A 236 -11.04 -0.18 -10.33
C VAL A 236 -11.31 -1.68 -10.25
N GLN A 237 -11.36 -2.34 -11.39
CA GLN A 237 -11.58 -3.79 -11.48
C GLN A 237 -10.27 -4.59 -11.49
N LYS A 238 -10.32 -5.82 -11.03
CA LYS A 238 -9.27 -6.83 -11.16
C LYS A 238 -9.63 -7.77 -12.32
N PRO A 239 -9.19 -7.52 -13.56
CA PRO A 239 -9.69 -8.25 -14.74
C PRO A 239 -9.27 -9.71 -14.76
N ASP A 240 -8.19 -10.08 -14.09
CA ASP A 240 -7.55 -11.39 -14.12
C ASP A 240 -7.26 -11.98 -12.74
N SER A 241 -7.76 -11.40 -11.67
CA SER A 241 -7.48 -11.80 -10.28
C SER A 241 -8.65 -11.54 -9.34
N GLY A 242 -8.45 -11.86 -8.06
CA GLY A 242 -9.49 -11.74 -7.04
C GLY A 242 -10.25 -13.03 -6.79
N SER A 243 -11.09 -13.07 -5.76
CA SER A 243 -11.97 -14.20 -5.45
C SER A 243 -13.04 -14.38 -6.54
N VAL A 244 -13.42 -13.27 -7.17
CA VAL A 244 -14.28 -13.18 -8.35
C VAL A 244 -13.59 -12.29 -9.38
N THR A 245 -13.43 -12.78 -10.59
CA THR A 245 -12.87 -12.00 -11.72
C THR A 245 -13.70 -10.73 -11.93
N HIS A 246 -13.04 -9.63 -12.23
CA HIS A 246 -13.62 -8.28 -12.33
C HIS A 246 -14.17 -7.71 -11.00
N SER A 247 -13.84 -8.31 -9.84
CA SER A 247 -14.10 -7.67 -8.56
C SER A 247 -13.26 -6.40 -8.37
N THR A 248 -13.64 -5.60 -7.38
CA THR A 248 -12.89 -4.40 -6.94
C THR A 248 -12.38 -4.65 -5.53
N ALA A 249 -11.10 -4.41 -5.28
CA ALA A 249 -10.57 -4.31 -3.92
C ALA A 249 -10.51 -2.84 -3.48
N SER A 250 -10.68 -2.56 -2.18
CA SER A 250 -10.47 -1.22 -1.59
C SER A 250 -9.06 -0.71 -1.86
N GLU A 251 -8.05 -1.60 -1.84
CA GLU A 251 -6.68 -1.33 -2.30
C GLU A 251 -6.67 -0.68 -3.70
N GLY A 252 -7.47 -1.21 -4.64
CA GLY A 252 -7.55 -0.68 -6.01
C GLY A 252 -8.17 0.71 -6.08
N ILE A 253 -9.15 0.99 -5.23
CA ILE A 253 -9.72 2.34 -5.11
C ILE A 253 -8.66 3.30 -4.58
N GLY A 254 -7.92 2.92 -3.52
CA GLY A 254 -6.81 3.70 -2.97
C GLY A 254 -5.74 4.04 -4.00
N TYR A 255 -5.24 3.03 -4.75
CA TYR A 255 -4.27 3.25 -5.83
C TYR A 255 -4.83 4.18 -6.91
N GLY A 256 -6.08 3.97 -7.29
CA GLY A 256 -6.76 4.79 -8.30
C GLY A 256 -6.89 6.25 -7.88
N MET A 257 -7.24 6.51 -6.62
CA MET A 257 -7.35 7.87 -6.09
C MET A 257 -5.97 8.55 -6.00
N ILE A 258 -4.91 7.82 -5.58
CA ILE A 258 -3.54 8.35 -5.61
C ILE A 258 -3.15 8.70 -7.06
N LEU A 259 -3.34 7.78 -8.00
CA LEU A 259 -3.02 8.04 -9.41
C LEU A 259 -3.79 9.24 -9.95
N ALA A 260 -5.09 9.33 -9.67
CA ALA A 260 -5.95 10.41 -10.16
C ALA A 260 -5.53 11.79 -9.62
N VAL A 261 -5.20 11.90 -8.31
CA VAL A 261 -4.83 13.19 -7.72
C VAL A 261 -3.51 13.72 -8.27
N TYR A 262 -2.51 12.84 -8.48
CA TYR A 262 -1.22 13.25 -9.03
C TYR A 262 -1.22 13.45 -10.55
N MET A 263 -2.19 12.86 -11.26
CA MET A 263 -2.40 13.05 -12.70
C MET A 263 -3.41 14.15 -13.03
N ASP A 264 -3.89 14.89 -12.02
CA ASP A 264 -4.87 15.96 -12.14
C ASP A 264 -6.21 15.51 -12.78
N ASP A 265 -6.65 14.29 -12.44
CA ASP A 265 -7.90 13.69 -12.93
C ASP A 265 -9.00 13.75 -11.84
N GLN A 266 -9.44 14.97 -11.51
CA GLN A 266 -10.44 15.21 -10.45
C GLN A 266 -11.73 14.41 -10.68
N GLN A 267 -12.17 14.29 -11.95
CA GLN A 267 -13.39 13.55 -12.26
C GLN A 267 -13.27 12.06 -11.90
N LEU A 268 -12.15 11.42 -12.22
CA LEU A 268 -11.94 10.04 -11.83
C LEU A 268 -11.83 9.90 -10.31
N PHE A 269 -11.11 10.82 -9.65
CA PHE A 269 -10.98 10.86 -8.20
C PHE A 269 -12.35 10.86 -7.50
N ASP A 270 -13.22 11.82 -7.88
CA ASP A 270 -14.55 11.97 -7.30
C ASP A 270 -15.44 10.74 -7.55
N ASN A 271 -15.30 10.11 -8.72
CA ASN A 271 -16.01 8.86 -9.03
C ASN A 271 -15.53 7.69 -8.19
N LEU A 272 -14.22 7.52 -7.99
CA LEU A 272 -13.67 6.44 -7.17
C LEU A 272 -14.06 6.60 -5.70
N TRP A 273 -13.97 7.81 -5.16
CA TRP A 273 -14.45 8.09 -3.82
C TRP A 273 -15.97 7.90 -3.68
N GLY A 274 -16.75 8.30 -4.69
CA GLY A 274 -18.20 8.06 -4.72
C GLY A 274 -18.53 6.57 -4.70
N TYR A 275 -17.75 5.74 -5.38
CA TYR A 275 -17.90 4.28 -5.35
C TYR A 275 -17.61 3.71 -3.96
N GLU A 276 -16.54 4.13 -3.32
CA GLU A 276 -16.24 3.76 -1.94
C GLU A 276 -17.42 4.06 -1.02
N GLN A 277 -18.00 5.27 -1.09
CA GLN A 277 -19.08 5.73 -0.22
C GLN A 277 -20.39 4.93 -0.33
N ILE A 278 -20.59 4.16 -1.39
CA ILE A 278 -21.77 3.27 -1.54
C ILE A 278 -21.48 1.83 -1.13
N HIS A 279 -20.25 1.52 -0.71
CA HIS A 279 -19.83 0.17 -0.31
C HIS A 279 -19.26 0.13 1.11
N LEU A 280 -19.73 1.04 1.98
CA LEU A 280 -19.32 1.08 3.38
C LEU A 280 -19.91 -0.06 4.19
N GLY A 281 -19.08 -0.71 5.00
CA GLY A 281 -19.49 -1.58 6.08
C GLY A 281 -20.15 -0.80 7.23
N SER A 282 -20.58 -1.50 8.26
CA SER A 282 -21.34 -0.92 9.39
C SER A 282 -20.58 0.11 10.22
N ASN A 283 -19.26 0.09 10.20
CA ASN A 283 -18.39 1.02 10.91
C ASN A 283 -17.98 2.25 10.07
N GLY A 284 -18.37 2.28 8.80
CA GLY A 284 -18.11 3.39 7.88
C GLY A 284 -16.81 3.31 7.11
N LEU A 285 -16.10 2.17 7.15
CA LEU A 285 -14.99 1.79 6.29
C LEU A 285 -15.52 0.94 5.12
N MET A 286 -14.84 0.93 3.99
CA MET A 286 -15.26 0.15 2.81
C MET A 286 -15.05 -1.35 3.02
N ASP A 287 -16.02 -2.18 2.62
CA ASP A 287 -15.80 -3.62 2.47
C ASP A 287 -14.69 -3.88 1.45
N TRP A 288 -13.71 -4.74 1.81
CA TRP A 288 -12.46 -4.82 1.06
C TRP A 288 -12.58 -5.43 -0.33
N GLU A 289 -13.61 -6.26 -0.61
CA GLU A 289 -13.80 -6.81 -1.95
C GLU A 289 -15.27 -6.83 -2.39
N ILE A 290 -15.54 -6.08 -3.46
CA ILE A 290 -16.87 -5.94 -4.08
C ILE A 290 -16.86 -6.66 -5.44
N GLY A 291 -17.85 -7.50 -5.67
CA GLY A 291 -18.03 -8.21 -6.94
C GLY A 291 -18.44 -7.29 -8.10
N PRO A 292 -18.36 -7.78 -9.35
CA PRO A 292 -18.77 -7.01 -10.52
C PRO A 292 -20.27 -6.68 -10.54
N ASP A 293 -21.07 -7.34 -9.70
CA ASP A 293 -22.49 -7.09 -9.50
C ASP A 293 -22.78 -6.02 -8.43
N GLY A 294 -21.75 -5.39 -7.90
CA GLY A 294 -21.84 -4.36 -6.85
C GLY A 294 -22.15 -4.91 -5.47
N LYS A 295 -21.99 -6.23 -5.23
CA LYS A 295 -22.20 -6.85 -3.92
C LYS A 295 -20.87 -7.28 -3.31
N VAL A 296 -20.83 -7.28 -1.99
CA VAL A 296 -19.70 -7.85 -1.23
C VAL A 296 -19.51 -9.30 -1.62
N THR A 297 -18.28 -9.69 -1.97
CA THR A 297 -17.94 -11.08 -2.32
C THR A 297 -17.96 -11.97 -1.08
N SER A 298 -17.97 -13.28 -1.28
CA SER A 298 -17.82 -14.23 -0.17
C SER A 298 -16.44 -14.04 0.48
N GLY A 299 -16.41 -13.53 1.72
CA GLY A 299 -15.18 -13.16 2.42
C GLY A 299 -14.70 -11.73 2.17
N GLY A 300 -15.41 -10.94 1.37
CA GLY A 300 -15.07 -9.56 1.05
C GLY A 300 -15.55 -8.52 2.06
N ALA A 301 -16.29 -8.95 3.10
CA ALA A 301 -16.78 -8.05 4.14
C ALA A 301 -15.67 -7.62 5.10
N GLY A 302 -15.80 -6.39 5.59
CA GLY A 302 -14.82 -5.73 6.45
C GLY A 302 -13.77 -4.95 5.66
N ALA A 303 -13.05 -4.10 6.35
CA ALA A 303 -12.07 -3.20 5.74
C ALA A 303 -10.68 -3.84 5.62
N ALA A 304 -9.87 -3.33 4.68
CA ALA A 304 -8.46 -3.62 4.55
C ALA A 304 -7.67 -2.31 4.67
N THR A 305 -6.83 -2.25 5.70
CA THR A 305 -6.19 -1.01 6.16
C THR A 305 -5.33 -0.34 5.09
N ASP A 306 -4.66 -1.11 4.22
CA ASP A 306 -3.86 -0.55 3.12
C ASP A 306 -4.69 0.27 2.13
N GLY A 307 -5.92 -0.16 1.83
CA GLY A 307 -6.84 0.60 0.99
C GLY A 307 -7.31 1.87 1.68
N ASP A 308 -7.70 1.77 2.95
CA ASP A 308 -8.24 2.90 3.71
C ASP A 308 -7.19 4.01 3.92
N GLU A 309 -5.95 3.64 4.24
CA GLU A 309 -4.88 4.63 4.42
C GLU A 309 -4.45 5.29 3.09
N ASP A 310 -4.46 4.54 1.97
CA ASP A 310 -4.19 5.10 0.65
C ASP A 310 -5.29 6.09 0.22
N MET A 311 -6.56 5.78 0.48
CA MET A 311 -7.69 6.69 0.24
C MET A 311 -7.61 7.93 1.14
N ALA A 312 -7.28 7.76 2.41
CA ALA A 312 -7.12 8.87 3.34
C ALA A 312 -5.99 9.82 2.92
N TRP A 313 -4.84 9.27 2.51
CA TRP A 313 -3.75 10.05 1.93
C TRP A 313 -4.20 10.82 0.70
N ALA A 314 -4.83 10.13 -0.25
CA ALA A 314 -5.28 10.72 -1.50
C ALA A 314 -6.28 11.87 -1.28
N LEU A 315 -7.18 11.76 -0.29
CA LEU A 315 -8.13 12.82 0.09
C LEU A 315 -7.42 14.06 0.65
N VAL A 316 -6.35 13.88 1.46
CA VAL A 316 -5.55 15.02 1.94
C VAL A 316 -4.84 15.69 0.77
N MET A 317 -4.29 14.90 -0.15
CA MET A 317 -3.64 15.45 -1.36
C MET A 317 -4.65 16.15 -2.27
N ALA A 318 -5.88 15.64 -2.40
CA ALA A 318 -6.96 16.27 -3.17
C ALA A 318 -7.38 17.63 -2.61
N ASP A 319 -7.44 17.77 -1.29
CA ASP A 319 -7.68 19.07 -0.64
C ASP A 319 -6.60 20.09 -1.02
N ARG A 320 -5.34 19.65 -1.09
CA ARG A 320 -4.21 20.50 -1.50
C ARG A 320 -4.20 20.78 -2.99
N GLN A 321 -4.61 19.81 -3.82
CA GLN A 321 -4.57 19.89 -5.27
C GLN A 321 -5.67 20.77 -5.84
N TRP A 322 -6.90 20.57 -5.37
CA TRP A 322 -8.10 21.22 -5.93
C TRP A 322 -8.86 22.07 -4.91
N GLY A 323 -8.64 21.86 -3.62
CA GLY A 323 -9.44 22.49 -2.57
C GLY A 323 -10.90 22.09 -2.62
N GLY A 324 -11.70 22.61 -1.67
CA GLY A 324 -13.15 22.46 -1.69
C GLY A 324 -13.63 20.99 -1.65
N GLN A 325 -14.62 20.66 -2.48
CA GLN A 325 -15.31 19.37 -2.43
C GLN A 325 -15.50 18.68 -3.81
N GLY A 326 -15.08 19.29 -4.91
CA GLY A 326 -15.33 18.75 -6.25
C GLY A 326 -16.81 18.42 -6.46
N ALA A 327 -17.11 17.19 -6.93
CA ALA A 327 -18.46 16.66 -7.06
C ALA A 327 -18.97 15.94 -5.80
N LEU A 328 -18.21 15.96 -4.69
CA LEU A 328 -18.54 15.26 -3.45
C LEU A 328 -19.57 16.02 -2.61
N LYS A 329 -20.09 15.37 -1.57
CA LYS A 329 -21.09 15.97 -0.65
C LYS A 329 -20.45 16.84 0.43
N ASP A 330 -19.18 16.64 0.72
CA ASP A 330 -18.40 17.37 1.73
C ASP A 330 -17.01 17.65 1.17
N THR A 331 -16.22 18.47 1.85
CA THR A 331 -14.85 18.79 1.43
C THR A 331 -13.94 17.57 1.48
N TYR A 332 -12.93 17.54 0.61
CA TYR A 332 -11.90 16.48 0.63
C TYR A 332 -11.27 16.35 2.02
N LEU A 333 -10.96 17.48 2.66
CA LEU A 333 -10.35 17.47 4.00
C LEU A 333 -11.27 16.88 5.08
N ASN A 334 -12.59 17.14 5.00
CA ASN A 334 -13.55 16.57 5.96
C ASN A 334 -13.68 15.06 5.75
N HIS A 335 -13.74 14.60 4.51
CA HIS A 335 -13.70 13.17 4.18
C HIS A 335 -12.41 12.53 4.70
N ALA A 336 -11.25 13.14 4.46
CA ALA A 336 -9.96 12.67 4.97
C ALA A 336 -9.96 12.54 6.50
N LYS A 337 -10.34 13.59 7.23
CA LYS A 337 -10.37 13.58 8.70
C LYS A 337 -11.31 12.53 9.26
N LYS A 338 -12.46 12.31 8.62
CA LYS A 338 -13.40 11.26 9.00
C LYS A 338 -12.76 9.88 8.83
N LEU A 339 -12.20 9.59 7.66
CA LEU A 339 -11.56 8.30 7.37
C LEU A 339 -10.35 8.04 8.27
N ILE A 340 -9.47 9.03 8.48
CA ILE A 340 -8.34 8.93 9.43
C ILE A 340 -8.83 8.62 10.85
N GLY A 341 -9.95 9.21 11.27
CA GLY A 341 -10.56 8.91 12.57
C GLY A 341 -11.10 7.48 12.67
N LEU A 342 -11.62 6.92 11.59
CA LEU A 342 -12.08 5.52 11.52
C LEU A 342 -10.89 4.55 11.54
N ILE A 343 -9.84 4.80 10.75
CA ILE A 343 -8.58 4.03 10.78
C ILE A 343 -8.02 3.98 12.21
N TRP A 344 -7.93 5.14 12.89
CA TRP A 344 -7.48 5.19 14.28
C TRP A 344 -8.32 4.33 15.20
N SER A 345 -9.64 4.35 15.03
CA SER A 345 -10.58 3.70 15.94
C SER A 345 -10.67 2.18 15.72
N PHE A 346 -10.57 1.73 14.47
CA PHE A 346 -10.87 0.35 14.11
C PHE A 346 -9.64 -0.44 13.64
N GLU A 347 -8.58 0.21 13.18
CA GLU A 347 -7.44 -0.45 12.53
C GLU A 347 -6.10 -0.26 13.26
N VAL A 348 -6.03 0.62 14.27
CA VAL A 348 -4.88 0.75 15.16
C VAL A 348 -5.12 -0.04 16.45
N ASP A 349 -4.28 -1.03 16.75
CA ASP A 349 -4.29 -1.72 18.03
C ASP A 349 -3.50 -0.92 19.08
N GLN A 350 -4.19 -0.06 19.80
CA GLN A 350 -3.60 0.80 20.82
C GLN A 350 -3.05 0.01 22.03
N THR A 351 -3.43 -1.26 22.16
CA THR A 351 -2.99 -2.13 23.27
C THR A 351 -1.69 -2.87 22.96
N ARG A 352 -1.33 -3.01 21.65
CA ARG A 352 -0.09 -3.67 21.18
C ARG A 352 0.85 -2.67 20.52
N SER A 353 1.36 -1.73 21.33
CA SER A 353 2.32 -0.71 20.87
C SER A 353 1.85 0.09 19.66
N TYR A 354 0.55 0.32 19.53
CA TYR A 354 -0.08 1.01 18.38
C TYR A 354 0.19 0.32 17.03
N MET A 355 0.24 -1.01 17.05
CA MET A 355 0.39 -1.83 15.85
C MET A 355 -0.79 -1.58 14.89
N LEU A 356 -0.49 -1.44 13.61
CA LEU A 356 -1.50 -1.41 12.58
C LEU A 356 -2.07 -2.81 12.38
N LYS A 357 -3.39 -2.96 12.47
CA LYS A 357 -4.08 -4.22 12.14
C LYS A 357 -4.25 -4.34 10.62
N PRO A 358 -4.42 -5.54 10.08
CA PRO A 358 -4.67 -5.70 8.65
C PRO A 358 -6.04 -5.20 8.17
N GLY A 359 -6.96 -4.93 9.11
CA GLY A 359 -8.30 -4.44 8.85
C GLY A 359 -9.12 -4.37 10.14
N ASP A 360 -10.33 -3.88 10.04
CA ASP A 360 -11.25 -3.63 11.16
C ASP A 360 -11.69 -4.91 11.88
N GLN A 361 -11.86 -6.02 11.15
CA GLN A 361 -12.40 -7.27 11.68
C GLN A 361 -11.37 -8.19 12.33
N TRP A 362 -10.10 -7.82 12.37
CA TRP A 362 -9.04 -8.64 12.97
C TRP A 362 -9.07 -8.70 14.51
N GLY A 363 -9.86 -7.87 15.14
CA GLY A 363 -10.10 -7.89 16.58
C GLY A 363 -8.81 -7.78 17.40
N ASN A 364 -8.61 -8.73 18.34
CA ASN A 364 -7.43 -8.82 19.19
C ASN A 364 -6.39 -9.85 18.71
N VAL A 365 -6.43 -10.23 17.44
CA VAL A 365 -5.44 -11.16 16.88
C VAL A 365 -4.11 -10.45 16.74
N ASP A 366 -3.03 -11.09 17.21
CA ASP A 366 -1.67 -10.54 17.10
C ASP A 366 -1.09 -10.85 15.72
N VAL A 367 -1.57 -10.11 14.74
CA VAL A 367 -1.17 -10.22 13.33
C VAL A 367 -1.15 -8.84 12.70
N THR A 368 -0.11 -8.56 11.94
CA THR A 368 0.01 -7.38 11.11
C THR A 368 0.65 -7.71 9.76
N ASN A 369 0.50 -6.80 8.80
CA ASN A 369 1.17 -6.88 7.51
C ASN A 369 2.18 -5.72 7.40
N PRO A 370 3.50 -5.97 7.44
CA PRO A 370 4.50 -4.90 7.37
C PRO A 370 4.41 -4.02 6.11
N SER A 371 3.82 -4.52 5.04
CA SER A 371 3.66 -3.75 3.80
C SER A 371 2.58 -2.68 3.88
N TYR A 372 1.72 -2.73 4.90
CA TYR A 372 0.72 -1.69 5.17
C TYR A 372 1.31 -0.49 5.92
N PHE A 373 2.49 -0.64 6.53
CA PHE A 373 3.11 0.44 7.28
C PHE A 373 3.47 1.62 6.37
N ALA A 374 2.73 2.72 6.51
CA ALA A 374 2.87 3.94 5.72
C ALA A 374 3.26 5.16 6.59
N PRO A 375 4.46 5.18 7.19
CA PRO A 375 4.83 6.19 8.18
C PRO A 375 4.79 7.63 7.64
N ALA A 376 5.01 7.84 6.34
CA ALA A 376 4.82 9.14 5.71
C ALA A 376 3.37 9.64 5.84
N TYR A 377 2.41 8.74 5.63
CA TYR A 377 0.98 9.06 5.73
C TYR A 377 0.60 9.41 7.17
N TYR A 378 1.10 8.67 8.14
CA TYR A 378 0.79 8.90 9.56
C TYR A 378 1.30 10.26 10.05
N ARG A 379 2.42 10.77 9.52
CA ARG A 379 2.87 12.14 9.82
C ARG A 379 1.85 13.16 9.35
N VAL A 380 1.34 13.01 8.16
CA VAL A 380 0.32 13.88 7.58
C VAL A 380 -1.03 13.71 8.31
N PHE A 381 -1.43 12.48 8.65
CA PHE A 381 -2.64 12.22 9.42
C PHE A 381 -2.59 12.91 10.79
N GLY A 382 -1.45 12.84 11.47
CA GLY A 382 -1.23 13.56 12.72
C GLY A 382 -1.35 15.07 12.57
N GLN A 383 -0.80 15.63 11.50
CA GLN A 383 -0.83 17.05 11.20
C GLN A 383 -2.28 17.53 10.93
N VAL A 384 -2.99 16.90 9.99
CA VAL A 384 -4.33 17.37 9.55
C VAL A 384 -5.41 17.14 10.59
N THR A 385 -5.22 16.17 11.50
CA THR A 385 -6.14 15.90 12.60
C THR A 385 -5.77 16.59 13.91
N GLY A 386 -4.59 17.22 13.99
CA GLY A 386 -4.04 17.81 15.22
C GLY A 386 -3.66 16.74 16.27
N LYS A 387 -3.39 15.50 15.87
CA LYS A 387 -3.07 14.35 16.75
C LYS A 387 -1.67 13.78 16.46
N ALA A 388 -0.68 14.66 16.25
CA ALA A 388 0.67 14.27 15.90
C ALA A 388 1.29 13.28 16.91
N ASP A 389 1.09 13.49 18.21
CA ASP A 389 1.65 12.61 19.26
C ASP A 389 1.07 11.19 19.19
N ASP A 390 -0.21 11.06 18.84
CA ASP A 390 -0.85 9.75 18.71
C ASP A 390 -0.34 9.00 17.47
N TRP A 391 -0.29 9.66 16.34
CA TRP A 391 0.23 9.05 15.11
C TRP A 391 1.74 8.76 15.18
N ASN A 392 2.52 9.53 15.96
CA ASN A 392 3.92 9.21 16.25
C ASN A 392 4.08 7.90 17.01
N LYS A 393 3.10 7.50 17.85
CA LYS A 393 3.11 6.17 18.49
C LYS A 393 2.93 5.06 17.46
N VAL A 394 2.04 5.24 16.47
CA VAL A 394 1.86 4.29 15.36
C VAL A 394 3.15 4.17 14.55
N ILE A 395 3.77 5.29 14.17
CA ILE A 395 5.06 5.31 13.46
C ILE A 395 6.13 4.54 14.23
N THR A 396 6.26 4.83 15.52
CA THR A 396 7.27 4.19 16.37
C THR A 396 7.01 2.70 16.52
N GLY A 397 5.77 2.30 16.79
CA GLY A 397 5.37 0.91 16.94
C GLY A 397 5.60 0.10 15.67
N ASN A 398 5.23 0.65 14.52
CA ASN A 398 5.39 -0.03 13.24
C ASN A 398 6.87 -0.16 12.83
N TYR A 399 7.69 0.86 13.06
CA TYR A 399 9.14 0.74 12.85
C TYR A 399 9.80 -0.25 13.81
N ASP A 400 9.34 -0.35 15.05
CA ASP A 400 9.82 -1.36 16.02
C ASP A 400 9.52 -2.78 15.54
N ILE A 401 8.28 -3.02 15.04
CA ILE A 401 7.89 -4.30 14.47
C ILE A 401 8.72 -4.60 13.21
N LEU A 402 8.87 -3.61 12.33
CA LEU A 402 9.68 -3.74 11.11
C LEU A 402 11.12 -4.13 11.45
N ALA A 403 11.74 -3.48 12.44
CA ALA A 403 13.10 -3.80 12.88
C ALA A 403 13.19 -5.21 13.48
N LYS A 404 12.23 -5.63 14.29
CA LYS A 404 12.16 -6.96 14.89
C LYS A 404 11.94 -8.08 13.86
N SER A 405 11.22 -7.78 12.77
CA SER A 405 11.00 -8.74 11.69
C SER A 405 12.28 -9.11 10.92
N LEU A 406 13.32 -8.27 11.03
CA LEU A 406 14.65 -8.49 10.45
C LEU A 406 15.59 -9.09 11.48
N ASN A 407 15.75 -10.39 11.47
CA ASN A 407 16.52 -11.09 12.52
C ASN A 407 17.29 -12.30 11.99
N ALA A 408 18.29 -12.76 12.77
CA ALA A 408 19.14 -13.87 12.39
C ALA A 408 18.39 -15.21 12.29
N THR A 409 17.32 -15.40 13.08
CA THR A 409 16.53 -16.65 13.07
C THR A 409 15.82 -16.84 11.73
N SER A 410 15.28 -15.77 11.16
CA SER A 410 14.65 -15.78 9.84
C SER A 410 15.67 -15.66 8.69
N GLY A 411 16.94 -15.39 8.99
CA GLY A 411 18.01 -15.23 8.00
C GLY A 411 17.97 -13.90 7.23
N ASN A 412 17.16 -12.93 7.68
CA ASN A 412 16.94 -11.67 6.99
C ASN A 412 17.49 -10.43 7.71
N ALA A 413 18.34 -10.63 8.70
CA ALA A 413 18.88 -9.54 9.52
C ALA A 413 19.48 -8.40 8.70
N ASP A 414 20.10 -8.71 7.56
CA ASP A 414 20.89 -7.76 6.77
C ASP A 414 20.38 -7.53 5.34
N ASN A 415 19.33 -8.24 4.89
CA ASN A 415 18.82 -8.14 3.52
C ASN A 415 17.52 -7.33 3.37
N GLY A 416 16.86 -6.98 4.49
CA GLY A 416 15.64 -6.17 4.45
C GLY A 416 14.37 -6.88 3.97
N LEU A 417 14.42 -8.20 3.73
CA LEU A 417 13.26 -8.98 3.27
C LEU A 417 12.31 -9.26 4.44
N VAL A 418 11.26 -8.46 4.57
CA VAL A 418 10.25 -8.64 5.62
C VAL A 418 9.26 -9.75 5.26
N PRO A 419 8.70 -10.48 6.24
CA PRO A 419 7.64 -11.43 5.98
C PRO A 419 6.37 -10.72 5.48
N ALA A 420 5.53 -11.43 4.71
CA ALA A 420 4.23 -10.90 4.31
C ALA A 420 3.34 -10.60 5.53
N TRP A 421 3.39 -11.49 6.52
CA TRP A 421 2.63 -11.39 7.75
C TRP A 421 3.50 -11.69 8.95
N CYS A 422 3.37 -10.90 10.02
CA CYS A 422 4.05 -11.14 11.28
C CYS A 422 3.17 -10.78 12.49
N ASP A 423 3.61 -11.20 13.67
CA ASP A 423 3.06 -10.73 14.94
C ASP A 423 3.77 -9.45 15.42
N SER A 424 3.33 -8.90 16.55
CA SER A 424 3.91 -7.68 17.15
C SER A 424 5.37 -7.83 17.59
N SER A 425 5.89 -9.06 17.65
CA SER A 425 7.31 -9.33 17.87
C SER A 425 8.13 -9.42 16.57
N GLY A 426 7.49 -9.24 15.41
CA GLY A 426 8.10 -9.37 14.09
C GLY A 426 8.29 -10.82 13.62
N LYS A 427 7.77 -11.81 14.35
CA LYS A 427 7.84 -13.21 13.96
C LYS A 427 6.88 -13.50 12.81
N PRO A 428 7.33 -14.16 11.72
CA PRO A 428 6.44 -14.57 10.64
C PRO A 428 5.28 -15.45 11.15
N VAL A 429 4.06 -15.16 10.69
CA VAL A 429 2.84 -15.90 11.05
C VAL A 429 2.03 -16.25 9.81
N VAL A 430 1.30 -17.37 9.87
CA VAL A 430 0.29 -17.72 8.88
C VAL A 430 -1.01 -17.02 9.28
N ALA A 431 -1.27 -15.86 8.72
CA ALA A 431 -2.40 -15.00 9.08
C ALA A 431 -3.77 -15.64 8.80
N PHE A 432 -3.86 -16.42 7.74
CA PHE A 432 -5.02 -17.22 7.34
C PHE A 432 -4.56 -18.47 6.59
N SER A 433 -5.47 -19.41 6.34
CA SER A 433 -5.12 -20.67 5.64
C SER A 433 -4.47 -20.39 4.27
N GLY A 434 -3.21 -20.81 4.10
CA GLY A 434 -2.44 -20.59 2.89
C GLY A 434 -1.74 -19.24 2.82
N ALA A 435 -1.82 -18.40 3.86
CA ALA A 435 -1.09 -17.13 3.89
C ALA A 435 0.43 -17.36 3.83
N PRO A 436 1.15 -16.63 2.96
CA PRO A 436 2.59 -16.76 2.84
C PRO A 436 3.30 -16.14 4.04
N THR A 437 4.47 -16.68 4.39
CA THR A 437 5.35 -16.16 5.45
C THR A 437 6.69 -15.66 4.90
N ASN A 438 6.87 -15.70 3.60
CA ASN A 438 8.05 -15.25 2.89
C ASN A 438 7.86 -13.81 2.36
N PHE A 439 8.89 -13.26 1.75
CA PHE A 439 8.80 -11.98 1.04
C PHE A 439 8.16 -12.22 -0.34
N GLN A 440 6.97 -11.68 -0.55
CA GLN A 440 6.18 -11.86 -1.78
C GLN A 440 5.34 -10.60 -2.06
N ASN A 441 4.34 -10.68 -2.94
CA ASN A 441 3.59 -9.51 -3.44
C ASN A 441 3.16 -8.49 -2.36
N ASP A 442 2.67 -8.94 -1.19
CA ASP A 442 2.33 -8.00 -0.12
C ASP A 442 3.58 -7.27 0.39
N SER A 443 4.66 -8.02 0.62
CA SER A 443 5.89 -7.47 1.23
C SER A 443 6.57 -6.41 0.38
N THR A 444 6.38 -6.44 -0.95
CA THR A 444 7.08 -5.53 -1.89
C THR A 444 6.70 -4.07 -1.72
N ARG A 445 5.53 -3.79 -1.15
CA ARG A 445 5.08 -2.41 -0.86
C ARG A 445 5.93 -1.73 0.21
N THR A 446 6.57 -2.51 1.11
CA THR A 446 7.35 -1.97 2.22
C THR A 446 8.48 -1.03 1.77
N PRO A 447 9.38 -1.37 0.82
CA PRO A 447 10.41 -0.44 0.38
C PRO A 447 9.85 0.83 -0.29
N PHE A 448 8.68 0.76 -0.92
CA PHE A 448 8.02 1.93 -1.48
C PHE A 448 7.49 2.86 -0.39
N ARG A 449 6.69 2.35 0.56
CA ARG A 449 6.08 3.14 1.64
C ARG A 449 7.12 3.73 2.59
N VAL A 450 8.14 2.95 2.96
CA VAL A 450 9.27 3.43 3.76
C VAL A 450 10.14 4.40 2.94
N GLY A 451 10.25 4.18 1.61
CA GLY A 451 10.89 5.10 0.68
C GLY A 451 10.24 6.49 0.67
N GLN A 452 8.91 6.54 0.69
CA GLN A 452 8.16 7.80 0.82
C GLN A 452 8.52 8.54 2.12
N ASP A 453 8.57 7.83 3.27
CA ASP A 453 8.92 8.45 4.55
C ASP A 453 10.34 9.04 4.56
N TYR A 454 11.27 8.36 3.88
CA TYR A 454 12.61 8.93 3.72
C TYR A 454 12.64 10.11 2.75
N CYS A 455 12.01 9.98 1.59
CA CYS A 455 12.03 11.01 0.55
C CYS A 455 11.38 12.32 1.01
N PHE A 456 10.28 12.23 1.75
CA PHE A 456 9.52 13.39 2.19
C PHE A 456 10.08 13.99 3.49
N PHE A 457 10.47 13.15 4.45
CA PHE A 457 10.78 13.59 5.81
C PHE A 457 12.24 13.35 6.25
N GLY A 458 13.04 12.62 5.47
CA GLY A 458 14.42 12.27 5.83
C GLY A 458 14.52 11.36 7.06
N ALA A 459 13.50 10.54 7.30
CA ALA A 459 13.37 9.74 8.50
C ALA A 459 14.53 8.75 8.67
N SER A 460 15.23 8.81 9.81
CA SER A 460 16.41 7.98 10.08
C SER A 460 16.08 6.49 10.17
N LEU A 461 14.91 6.11 10.71
CA LEU A 461 14.46 4.72 10.78
C LEU A 461 14.15 4.18 9.39
N ALA A 462 13.57 5.01 8.51
CA ALA A 462 13.40 4.66 7.10
C ALA A 462 14.75 4.37 6.44
N LYS A 463 15.74 5.26 6.61
CA LYS A 463 17.09 5.07 6.06
C LYS A 463 17.74 3.76 6.50
N GLN A 464 17.56 3.36 7.77
CA GLN A 464 18.12 2.11 8.31
C GLN A 464 17.53 0.86 7.64
N TYR A 465 16.21 0.83 7.44
CA TYR A 465 15.56 -0.25 6.71
C TYR A 465 15.98 -0.27 5.24
N LEU A 466 15.89 0.88 4.57
CA LEU A 466 16.18 1.02 3.15
C LEU A 466 17.63 0.68 2.80
N ALA A 467 18.59 0.95 3.70
CA ALA A 467 19.98 0.55 3.49
C ALA A 467 20.14 -0.97 3.30
N LYS A 468 19.35 -1.78 4.02
CA LYS A 468 19.41 -3.26 3.94
C LYS A 468 18.78 -3.76 2.64
N ILE A 469 17.53 -3.37 2.37
CA ILE A 469 16.80 -3.87 1.20
C ILE A 469 17.41 -3.38 -0.11
N SER A 470 17.93 -2.15 -0.14
CA SER A 470 18.59 -1.59 -1.33
C SER A 470 19.93 -2.26 -1.61
N ALA A 471 20.71 -2.59 -0.55
CA ALA A 471 21.93 -3.35 -0.71
C ALA A 471 21.66 -4.76 -1.28
N PHE A 472 20.61 -5.43 -0.80
CA PHE A 472 20.18 -6.72 -1.33
C PHE A 472 19.82 -6.64 -2.82
N TYR A 473 18.92 -5.74 -3.20
CA TYR A 473 18.49 -5.63 -4.58
C TYR A 473 19.59 -5.13 -5.52
N ALA A 474 20.40 -4.16 -5.10
CA ALA A 474 21.54 -3.71 -5.89
C ALA A 474 22.60 -4.81 -6.07
N GLY A 475 22.77 -5.68 -5.07
CA GLY A 475 23.67 -6.82 -5.14
C GLY A 475 23.26 -7.89 -6.16
N ILE A 476 21.95 -8.11 -6.33
CA ILE A 476 21.46 -9.07 -7.34
C ILE A 476 21.27 -8.44 -8.72
N GLY A 477 21.09 -7.13 -8.81
CA GLY A 477 20.84 -6.39 -10.04
C GLY A 477 19.40 -6.52 -10.57
N VAL A 478 18.91 -5.49 -11.25
CA VAL A 478 17.51 -5.37 -11.70
C VAL A 478 17.05 -6.57 -12.52
N SER A 479 17.89 -7.05 -13.46
CA SER A 479 17.55 -8.17 -14.36
C SER A 479 17.33 -9.52 -13.65
N ASN A 480 17.80 -9.65 -12.39
CA ASN A 480 17.72 -10.87 -11.59
C ASN A 480 16.64 -10.80 -10.50
N ILE A 481 15.88 -9.72 -10.43
CA ILE A 481 14.76 -9.60 -9.49
C ILE A 481 13.66 -10.57 -9.93
N VAL A 482 13.21 -11.41 -8.97
CA VAL A 482 12.07 -12.31 -9.12
C VAL A 482 10.94 -11.86 -8.20
N ASP A 483 9.73 -12.42 -8.38
CA ASP A 483 8.51 -12.04 -7.67
C ASP A 483 8.26 -12.87 -6.39
N GLY A 484 9.33 -13.25 -5.72
CA GLY A 484 9.29 -13.89 -4.41
C GLY A 484 10.67 -14.34 -3.95
N TYR A 485 10.84 -14.29 -2.63
CA TYR A 485 12.07 -14.72 -1.94
C TYR A 485 11.70 -15.38 -0.62
N ASP A 486 12.41 -16.45 -0.24
CA ASP A 486 12.47 -16.82 1.16
C ASP A 486 13.18 -15.70 1.94
N LEU A 487 12.91 -15.57 3.23
CA LEU A 487 13.44 -14.45 4.03
C LEU A 487 14.98 -14.40 4.05
N ASN A 488 15.66 -15.52 3.88
CA ASN A 488 17.12 -15.58 3.78
C ASN A 488 17.70 -15.09 2.44
N GLY A 489 16.85 -14.62 1.52
CA GLY A 489 17.26 -14.12 0.20
C GLY A 489 17.27 -15.16 -0.91
N THR A 490 16.93 -16.42 -0.64
CA THR A 490 16.82 -17.43 -1.68
C THR A 490 15.65 -17.12 -2.60
N PRO A 491 15.85 -17.06 -3.94
CA PRO A 491 14.75 -16.83 -4.88
C PRO A 491 13.66 -17.89 -4.77
N LYS A 492 12.42 -17.43 -4.72
CA LYS A 492 11.20 -18.24 -4.66
C LYS A 492 10.14 -17.64 -5.58
N PRO A 493 10.38 -17.66 -6.89
CA PRO A 493 9.50 -17.00 -7.84
C PRO A 493 8.11 -17.63 -7.86
N ASP A 494 7.08 -16.79 -7.90
CA ASP A 494 5.70 -17.22 -8.13
C ASP A 494 5.40 -17.30 -9.63
N LYS A 495 5.57 -16.20 -10.36
CA LYS A 495 5.24 -16.09 -11.79
C LYS A 495 6.36 -15.52 -12.65
N ALA A 496 7.42 -14.99 -12.04
CA ALA A 496 8.59 -14.44 -12.75
C ALA A 496 9.45 -15.56 -13.35
N GLN A 497 8.95 -16.17 -14.43
CA GLN A 497 9.60 -17.26 -15.14
C GLN A 497 9.99 -16.81 -16.56
N ASN A 498 10.97 -17.47 -17.16
CA ASN A 498 11.40 -17.24 -18.56
C ASN A 498 11.79 -15.79 -18.88
N GLY A 499 12.42 -15.09 -17.94
CA GLY A 499 12.84 -13.70 -18.10
C GLY A 499 11.73 -12.67 -17.89
N LEU A 500 10.53 -13.08 -17.50
CA LEU A 500 9.50 -12.17 -17.07
C LEU A 500 9.82 -11.61 -15.68
N GLN A 501 9.55 -10.33 -15.49
CA GLN A 501 9.73 -9.65 -14.20
C GLN A 501 8.42 -8.98 -13.79
N ALA A 502 8.23 -8.82 -12.48
CA ALA A 502 7.08 -8.16 -11.88
C ALA A 502 7.39 -6.68 -11.61
N ALA A 503 6.58 -5.77 -12.14
CA ALA A 503 6.69 -4.34 -11.86
C ALA A 503 6.53 -4.03 -10.36
N SER A 504 5.67 -4.78 -9.67
CA SER A 504 5.45 -4.70 -8.24
C SER A 504 6.68 -5.02 -7.37
N PHE A 505 7.72 -5.64 -7.94
CA PHE A 505 9.00 -5.89 -7.29
C PHE A 505 10.07 -4.89 -7.72
N VAL A 506 10.22 -4.69 -9.03
CA VAL A 506 11.27 -3.82 -9.60
C VAL A 506 11.03 -2.36 -9.24
N GLY A 507 9.77 -1.89 -9.34
CA GLY A 507 9.43 -0.50 -9.04
C GLY A 507 9.68 -0.11 -7.59
N PRO A 508 9.07 -0.79 -6.60
CA PRO A 508 9.34 -0.54 -5.19
C PRO A 508 10.81 -0.70 -4.79
N ALA A 509 11.55 -1.66 -5.38
CA ALA A 509 13.00 -1.78 -5.17
C ALA A 509 13.75 -0.53 -5.64
N GLY A 510 13.38 -0.01 -6.82
CA GLY A 510 13.91 1.25 -7.35
C GLY A 510 13.62 2.45 -6.44
N VAL A 511 12.39 2.56 -5.96
CA VAL A 511 11.97 3.63 -5.02
C VAL A 511 12.73 3.53 -3.70
N GLY A 512 12.86 2.33 -3.12
CA GLY A 512 13.65 2.13 -1.91
C GLY A 512 15.11 2.55 -2.06
N ALA A 513 15.71 2.26 -3.22
CA ALA A 513 17.09 2.61 -3.54
C ALA A 513 17.32 4.12 -3.70
N MET A 514 16.28 4.91 -4.00
CA MET A 514 16.37 6.39 -4.05
C MET A 514 16.83 7.01 -2.74
N SER A 515 16.83 6.25 -1.67
CA SER A 515 17.32 6.68 -0.36
C SER A 515 18.84 6.95 -0.30
N ASP A 516 19.64 6.51 -1.28
CA ASP A 516 21.08 6.69 -1.25
C ASP A 516 21.69 6.80 -2.66
N ALA A 517 22.49 7.84 -2.90
CA ALA A 517 23.13 8.10 -4.19
C ALA A 517 24.12 7.00 -4.62
N GLN A 518 24.62 6.16 -3.70
CA GLN A 518 25.47 5.02 -4.06
C GLN A 518 24.77 4.03 -4.99
N TYR A 519 23.43 4.00 -4.98
CA TYR A 519 22.61 3.12 -5.82
C TYR A 519 22.17 3.75 -7.14
N GLN A 520 22.78 4.87 -7.58
CA GLN A 520 22.36 5.59 -8.79
C GLN A 520 22.21 4.70 -10.02
N SER A 521 23.14 3.77 -10.25
CA SER A 521 23.05 2.83 -11.39
C SER A 521 21.83 1.92 -11.27
N PHE A 522 21.61 1.34 -10.10
CA PHE A 522 20.45 0.49 -9.84
C PHE A 522 19.12 1.26 -9.98
N ILE A 523 19.05 2.50 -9.51
CA ILE A 523 17.88 3.38 -9.66
C ILE A 523 17.58 3.63 -11.14
N ASN A 524 18.60 3.92 -11.95
CA ASN A 524 18.46 4.13 -13.39
C ASN A 524 17.96 2.87 -14.10
N ASP A 525 18.52 1.70 -13.77
CA ASP A 525 18.16 0.42 -14.37
C ASP A 525 16.71 0.02 -13.98
N ALA A 526 16.33 0.23 -12.72
CA ALA A 526 14.97 -0.04 -12.24
C ALA A 526 13.95 0.87 -12.94
N TYR A 527 14.23 2.17 -13.05
CA TYR A 527 13.40 3.10 -13.81
C TYR A 527 13.25 2.67 -15.26
N ALA A 528 14.37 2.38 -15.94
CA ALA A 528 14.36 1.97 -17.33
C ALA A 528 13.53 0.69 -17.55
N ALA A 529 13.65 -0.30 -16.65
CA ALA A 529 12.89 -1.52 -16.71
C ALA A 529 11.37 -1.26 -16.57
N VAL A 530 10.96 -0.49 -15.55
CA VAL A 530 9.55 -0.16 -15.31
C VAL A 530 8.96 0.69 -16.42
N ALA A 531 9.71 1.67 -16.93
CA ALA A 531 9.28 2.58 -18.01
C ALA A 531 9.03 1.89 -19.35
N THR A 532 9.56 0.67 -19.57
CA THR A 532 9.28 -0.10 -20.79
C THR A 532 7.87 -0.66 -20.86
N LEU A 533 7.12 -0.69 -19.75
CA LEU A 533 5.80 -1.29 -19.60
C LEU A 533 5.74 -2.79 -19.96
N LYS A 534 6.88 -3.49 -19.91
CA LYS A 534 7.02 -4.90 -20.29
C LYS A 534 7.10 -5.85 -19.10
N LEU A 535 7.13 -5.32 -17.88
CA LEU A 535 7.15 -6.11 -16.67
C LEU A 535 5.74 -6.63 -16.40
N SER A 536 5.48 -7.88 -16.72
CA SER A 536 4.14 -8.48 -16.75
C SER A 536 4.00 -9.79 -15.97
N ALA A 537 4.99 -10.20 -15.20
CA ALA A 537 4.82 -11.31 -14.28
C ALA A 537 3.82 -10.94 -13.18
N GLY A 538 2.78 -11.76 -13.01
CA GLY A 538 1.72 -11.49 -12.05
C GLY A 538 0.40 -11.04 -12.68
N THR A 539 -0.49 -10.46 -11.88
CA THR A 539 -1.82 -10.04 -12.32
C THR A 539 -1.78 -8.66 -12.96
N ILE A 540 -2.60 -8.46 -13.99
CA ILE A 540 -2.67 -7.21 -14.76
C ILE A 540 -2.94 -6.01 -13.86
N TYR A 541 -3.98 -6.10 -13.02
CA TYR A 541 -4.37 -5.07 -12.09
C TYR A 541 -3.19 -4.60 -11.21
N TYR A 542 -2.54 -5.55 -10.54
CA TYR A 542 -1.48 -5.24 -9.58
C TYR A 542 -0.24 -4.68 -10.25
N GLN A 543 0.19 -5.31 -11.36
CA GLN A 543 1.39 -4.88 -12.07
C GLN A 543 1.25 -3.50 -12.69
N LYS A 544 0.10 -3.17 -13.30
CA LYS A 544 -0.14 -1.84 -13.88
C LYS A 544 -0.25 -0.75 -12.81
N SER A 545 -0.87 -1.04 -11.68
CA SER A 545 -0.93 -0.10 -10.55
C SER A 545 0.47 0.23 -10.03
N TRP A 546 1.30 -0.80 -9.79
CA TRP A 546 2.67 -0.59 -9.30
C TRP A 546 3.62 -0.01 -10.33
N THR A 547 3.39 -0.24 -11.63
CA THR A 547 4.09 0.48 -12.70
C THR A 547 3.83 1.98 -12.60
N ALA A 548 2.57 2.40 -12.57
CA ALA A 548 2.20 3.81 -12.56
C ALA A 548 2.64 4.52 -11.25
N LEU A 549 2.40 3.92 -10.07
CA LEU A 549 2.81 4.46 -8.77
C LEU A 549 4.33 4.62 -8.67
N SER A 550 5.08 3.59 -9.12
CA SER A 550 6.54 3.64 -9.06
C SER A 550 7.12 4.70 -9.99
N LEU A 551 6.57 4.84 -11.19
CA LEU A 551 7.00 5.88 -12.13
C LEU A 551 6.67 7.28 -11.61
N LEU A 552 5.49 7.51 -11.03
CA LEU A 552 5.16 8.78 -10.37
C LEU A 552 6.22 9.16 -9.33
N MET A 553 6.60 8.21 -8.47
CA MET A 553 7.60 8.46 -7.43
C MET A 553 9.00 8.70 -8.01
N MET A 554 9.43 7.87 -8.97
CA MET A 554 10.78 7.94 -9.56
C MET A 554 10.98 9.13 -10.49
N THR A 555 9.92 9.77 -10.94
CA THR A 555 9.96 10.95 -11.80
C THR A 555 9.64 12.27 -11.06
N ALA A 556 9.69 12.25 -9.73
CA ALA A 556 9.43 13.42 -8.89
C ALA A 556 8.01 14.02 -9.06
N ASN A 557 7.02 13.15 -9.29
CA ASN A 557 5.63 13.55 -9.44
C ASN A 557 4.71 13.05 -8.31
N LEU A 558 5.20 12.14 -7.43
CA LEU A 558 4.50 11.77 -6.21
C LEU A 558 5.21 12.39 -5.03
N VAL A 559 4.60 13.43 -4.47
CA VAL A 559 5.16 14.26 -3.40
C VAL A 559 4.10 14.55 -2.34
N ASP A 560 4.51 15.01 -1.18
CA ASP A 560 3.61 15.47 -0.13
C ASP A 560 3.22 16.94 -0.38
N PHE A 561 2.04 17.16 -0.93
CA PHE A 561 1.53 18.51 -1.19
C PHE A 561 1.30 19.34 0.07
N THR A 562 1.24 18.73 1.26
CA THR A 562 1.10 19.48 2.52
C THR A 562 2.37 20.23 2.90
N GLN A 563 3.53 19.83 2.36
CA GLN A 563 4.82 20.49 2.57
C GLN A 563 5.13 21.54 1.50
N MET A 564 4.29 21.65 0.47
CA MET A 564 4.51 22.60 -0.61
C MET A 564 3.77 23.91 -0.31
N THR A 565 4.41 25.04 -0.63
CA THR A 565 3.73 26.34 -0.69
C THR A 565 3.03 26.47 -2.04
N GLU A 566 1.97 27.29 -2.10
CA GLU A 566 1.24 27.55 -3.36
C GLU A 566 2.15 28.12 -4.47
N ASP A 567 3.32 28.64 -4.09
CA ASP A 567 4.34 29.16 -5.01
C ASP A 567 5.36 28.10 -5.47
N GLY A 568 5.15 26.82 -5.11
CA GLY A 568 5.96 25.68 -5.58
C GLY A 568 7.38 25.62 -4.99
N GLN A 569 7.65 26.24 -3.83
CA GLN A 569 8.94 26.18 -3.13
C GLN A 569 8.79 25.61 -1.72
#